data_478a86e3b7f764a0c1ea00f946805b0a
#
_entry.id   478a86e3b7f764a0c1ea00f946805b0a
#
_cell.length_a   1.000
_cell.length_b   1.000
_cell.length_c   1.000
_cell.angle_alpha   90.00
_cell.angle_beta   90.00
_cell.angle_gamma   90.00
#
_symmetry.space_group_name_H-M   'P 1'
#
loop_
_entity.id
_entity.type
_entity.pdbx_description
1 polymer ?
#
loop_
_entity_poly.entity_id
_entity_poly.type
_entity_poly.pdbx_seq_one_letter_code
_entity_poly.pdbx_strand_id
1 'polypeptide(L)'
;DDTPIVTGSALKAFEGDTSDIGVPSIEKLVEEMDNYIPEPERAIDGDFLMPVEDVFSISGRGTVVTGRIERGIVNVNDEIEIVGIKDSEKTTCTGVEMFRKLLDQGQAGDNVGVLLRGTKREEVERGQVLCKPGSINPHTHFEAEIYILSKEEGGRHTPFFKGYRPQFYFRTTDVTGACELPEGTEMVMPGDNIKMSVELISPIAMEEGLRFAIREGGKTVGAGVVAKILK
;
A
#
# COMPACT_ATOMS: atom_id res chain seq x y z
N ASP A 1 -26.81 10.43 -2.82
CA ASP A 1 -26.19 9.49 -3.80
C ASP A 1 -26.56 9.96 -5.20
N ASP A 2 -25.67 10.74 -5.81
CA ASP A 2 -25.79 11.34 -7.12
C ASP A 2 -24.80 10.73 -8.13
N THR A 3 -24.21 9.57 -7.77
CA THR A 3 -23.28 8.85 -8.64
C THR A 3 -23.94 8.46 -9.94
N PRO A 4 -23.42 8.89 -11.10
CA PRO A 4 -23.97 8.52 -12.41
C PRO A 4 -24.00 7.01 -12.62
N ILE A 5 -25.12 6.49 -13.14
CA ILE A 5 -25.26 5.08 -13.48
C ILE A 5 -25.49 4.98 -15.00
N VAL A 6 -24.56 4.32 -15.68
CA VAL A 6 -24.64 4.09 -17.13
C VAL A 6 -24.94 2.62 -17.38
N THR A 7 -26.00 2.35 -18.15
CA THR A 7 -26.38 0.98 -18.55
C THR A 7 -25.92 0.72 -19.97
N GLY A 8 -25.21 -0.38 -20.21
CA GLY A 8 -24.71 -0.73 -21.53
C GLY A 8 -24.23 -2.18 -21.62
N SER A 9 -23.81 -2.57 -22.82
CA SER A 9 -23.22 -3.88 -23.11
C SER A 9 -21.88 -3.70 -23.82
N ALA A 10 -20.80 -4.04 -23.13
CA ALA A 10 -19.44 -4.01 -23.69
C ALA A 10 -19.31 -4.93 -24.93
N LEU A 11 -19.99 -6.09 -24.93
CA LEU A 11 -19.98 -7.01 -26.07
C LEU A 11 -20.61 -6.36 -27.31
N LYS A 12 -21.79 -5.76 -27.16
CA LYS A 12 -22.46 -5.06 -28.28
C LYS A 12 -21.64 -3.89 -28.81
N ALA A 13 -21.02 -3.11 -27.89
CA ALA A 13 -20.14 -2.03 -28.30
C ALA A 13 -18.91 -2.56 -29.07
N PHE A 14 -18.32 -3.67 -28.62
CA PHE A 14 -17.20 -4.31 -29.32
C PHE A 14 -17.59 -4.84 -30.72
N GLU A 15 -18.82 -5.31 -30.90
CA GLU A 15 -19.39 -5.74 -32.18
C GLU A 15 -19.83 -4.58 -33.08
N GLY A 16 -19.70 -3.33 -32.62
CA GLY A 16 -20.04 -2.13 -33.37
C GLY A 16 -21.56 -1.81 -33.40
N ASP A 17 -22.31 -2.36 -32.44
CA ASP A 17 -23.76 -2.05 -32.28
C ASP A 17 -23.93 -0.56 -31.93
N THR A 18 -24.72 0.15 -32.70
CA THR A 18 -24.99 1.59 -32.54
C THR A 18 -26.29 1.88 -31.76
N SER A 19 -26.91 0.88 -31.17
CA SER A 19 -28.04 1.07 -30.26
C SER A 19 -27.64 1.76 -28.98
N ASP A 20 -28.57 2.27 -28.19
CA ASP A 20 -28.36 3.00 -26.93
C ASP A 20 -27.54 2.21 -25.92
N ILE A 21 -27.55 0.87 -25.97
CA ILE A 21 -26.77 -0.01 -25.09
C ILE A 21 -25.45 -0.50 -25.72
N GLY A 22 -25.14 -0.12 -26.96
CA GLY A 22 -23.91 -0.45 -27.69
C GLY A 22 -22.84 0.61 -27.53
N VAL A 23 -22.22 1.03 -28.65
CA VAL A 23 -21.14 2.04 -28.67
C VAL A 23 -21.52 3.32 -27.93
N PRO A 24 -22.73 3.91 -28.11
CA PRO A 24 -23.11 5.14 -27.41
C PRO A 24 -23.09 5.02 -25.89
N SER A 25 -23.40 3.84 -25.34
CA SER A 25 -23.32 3.62 -23.88
C SER A 25 -21.91 3.68 -23.33
N ILE A 26 -20.92 3.22 -24.09
CA ILE A 26 -19.52 3.26 -23.69
C ILE A 26 -18.96 4.70 -23.81
N GLU A 27 -19.33 5.42 -24.86
CA GLU A 27 -18.97 6.85 -25.01
C GLU A 27 -19.54 7.66 -23.85
N LYS A 28 -20.81 7.45 -23.48
CA LYS A 28 -21.44 8.09 -22.33
C LYS A 28 -20.74 7.72 -21.02
N LEU A 29 -20.33 6.46 -20.83
CA LEU A 29 -19.59 6.04 -19.64
C LEU A 29 -18.28 6.83 -19.51
N VAL A 30 -17.52 6.98 -20.59
CA VAL A 30 -16.27 7.74 -20.59
C VAL A 30 -16.53 9.22 -20.29
N GLU A 31 -17.55 9.81 -20.90
CA GLU A 31 -17.96 11.20 -20.64
C GLU A 31 -18.35 11.42 -19.16
N GLU A 32 -19.12 10.51 -18.58
CA GLU A 32 -19.48 10.60 -17.14
C GLU A 32 -18.27 10.42 -16.22
N MET A 33 -17.32 9.54 -16.57
CA MET A 33 -16.07 9.40 -15.83
C MET A 33 -15.25 10.70 -15.83
N ASP A 34 -15.10 11.32 -17.01
CA ASP A 34 -14.31 12.54 -17.15
C ASP A 34 -14.96 13.75 -16.43
N ASN A 35 -16.30 13.80 -16.38
CA ASN A 35 -17.03 14.89 -15.74
C ASN A 35 -17.24 14.71 -14.24
N TYR A 36 -17.46 13.46 -13.78
CA TYR A 36 -17.83 13.17 -12.39
C TYR A 36 -16.65 12.88 -11.49
N ILE A 37 -15.59 12.21 -11.99
CA ILE A 37 -14.43 11.85 -11.18
C ILE A 37 -13.47 13.03 -11.12
N PRO A 38 -13.28 13.68 -9.93
CA PRO A 38 -12.35 14.79 -9.82
C PRO A 38 -10.90 14.32 -9.96
N GLU A 39 -10.05 15.16 -10.50
CA GLU A 39 -8.61 14.92 -10.46
C GLU A 39 -8.12 14.87 -9.01
N PRO A 40 -7.44 13.78 -8.57
CA PRO A 40 -7.02 13.64 -7.19
C PRO A 40 -5.92 14.63 -6.84
N GLU A 41 -6.02 15.26 -5.66
CA GLU A 41 -4.93 16.04 -5.09
C GLU A 41 -3.75 15.10 -4.78
N ARG A 42 -2.58 15.42 -5.33
CA ARG A 42 -1.36 14.64 -5.12
C ARG A 42 -0.60 15.17 -3.90
N ALA A 43 -0.20 14.28 -3.00
CA ALA A 43 0.56 14.63 -1.79
C ALA A 43 2.04 14.92 -2.12
N ILE A 44 2.31 15.95 -2.94
CA ILE A 44 3.65 16.27 -3.43
C ILE A 44 4.51 17.05 -2.42
N ASP A 45 3.89 17.72 -1.45
CA ASP A 45 4.59 18.58 -0.47
C ASP A 45 5.25 17.79 0.68
N GLY A 46 5.00 16.49 0.77
CA GLY A 46 5.59 15.61 1.79
C GLY A 46 6.99 15.11 1.41
N ASP A 47 7.70 14.55 2.39
CA ASP A 47 8.95 13.82 2.14
C ASP A 47 8.67 12.57 1.28
N PHE A 48 9.54 12.33 0.29
CA PHE A 48 9.41 11.18 -0.63
C PHE A 48 9.24 9.86 0.11
N LEU A 49 8.26 9.08 -0.32
CA LEU A 49 8.02 7.72 0.14
C LEU A 49 7.38 6.89 -0.96
N MET A 50 7.99 5.74 -1.27
CA MET A 50 7.50 4.77 -2.25
C MET A 50 7.62 3.35 -1.70
N PRO A 51 6.50 2.65 -1.45
CA PRO A 51 6.52 1.23 -1.12
C PRO A 51 7.09 0.39 -2.26
N VAL A 52 7.95 -0.57 -1.92
CA VAL A 52 8.52 -1.52 -2.88
C VAL A 52 7.48 -2.57 -3.25
N GLU A 53 7.10 -2.64 -4.52
CA GLU A 53 6.18 -3.64 -5.06
C GLU A 53 6.93 -4.81 -5.69
N ASP A 54 7.95 -4.51 -6.51
CA ASP A 54 8.76 -5.53 -7.17
C ASP A 54 10.20 -5.05 -7.37
N VAL A 55 11.12 -6.00 -7.56
CA VAL A 55 12.56 -5.74 -7.69
C VAL A 55 13.12 -6.50 -8.88
N PHE A 56 13.73 -5.78 -9.80
CA PHE A 56 14.34 -6.34 -11.02
C PHE A 56 15.83 -6.04 -11.09
N SER A 57 16.59 -6.97 -11.67
CA SER A 57 17.96 -6.74 -12.06
C SER A 57 18.03 -6.55 -13.58
N ILE A 58 18.51 -5.39 -14.02
CA ILE A 58 18.64 -5.09 -15.45
C ILE A 58 20.12 -5.11 -15.81
N SER A 59 20.50 -6.00 -16.74
CA SER A 59 21.89 -6.13 -17.21
C SER A 59 22.41 -4.78 -17.71
N GLY A 60 23.56 -4.34 -17.20
CA GLY A 60 24.21 -3.08 -17.54
C GLY A 60 23.59 -1.81 -16.93
N ARG A 61 22.45 -1.92 -16.20
CA ARG A 61 21.80 -0.76 -15.55
C ARG A 61 21.72 -0.86 -14.03
N GLY A 62 21.72 -2.08 -13.47
CA GLY A 62 21.66 -2.32 -12.02
C GLY A 62 20.29 -2.77 -11.53
N THR A 63 20.00 -2.50 -10.29
CA THR A 63 18.74 -2.86 -9.63
C THR A 63 17.69 -1.77 -9.86
N VAL A 64 16.50 -2.20 -10.28
CA VAL A 64 15.32 -1.35 -10.45
C VAL A 64 14.26 -1.81 -9.46
N VAL A 65 13.71 -0.86 -8.72
CA VAL A 65 12.62 -1.07 -7.79
C VAL A 65 11.38 -0.41 -8.34
N THR A 66 10.27 -1.15 -8.43
CA THR A 66 9.00 -0.59 -8.87
C THR A 66 8.05 -0.36 -7.69
N GLY A 67 7.22 0.65 -7.83
CA GLY A 67 6.19 0.98 -6.86
C GLY A 67 5.44 2.26 -7.23
N ARG A 68 4.34 2.50 -6.53
CA ARG A 68 3.62 3.76 -6.61
C ARG A 68 4.15 4.71 -5.54
N ILE A 69 4.54 5.91 -5.96
CA ILE A 69 4.94 6.95 -5.01
C ILE A 69 3.72 7.35 -4.17
N GLU A 70 3.84 7.15 -2.86
CA GLU A 70 2.77 7.42 -1.89
C GLU A 70 2.69 8.92 -1.60
N ARG A 71 3.84 9.58 -1.42
CA ARG A 71 3.97 11.02 -1.19
C ARG A 71 5.32 11.57 -1.65
N GLY A 72 5.38 12.88 -1.80
CA GLY A 72 6.59 13.63 -2.15
C GLY A 72 7.02 13.47 -3.60
N ILE A 73 8.25 13.86 -3.85
CA ILE A 73 8.91 13.84 -5.16
C ILE A 73 10.28 13.18 -5.00
N VAL A 74 10.69 12.37 -5.98
CA VAL A 74 12.05 11.86 -6.12
C VAL A 74 12.65 12.34 -7.43
N ASN A 75 13.85 12.91 -7.38
CA ASN A 75 14.61 13.34 -8.54
C ASN A 75 15.77 12.39 -8.84
N VAL A 76 16.22 12.39 -10.07
CA VAL A 76 17.48 11.73 -10.43
C VAL A 76 18.62 12.41 -9.66
N ASN A 77 19.48 11.58 -9.05
CA ASN A 77 20.59 11.90 -8.14
C ASN A 77 20.19 12.20 -6.67
N ASP A 78 18.93 12.13 -6.29
CA ASP A 78 18.56 12.21 -4.89
C ASP A 78 19.17 11.04 -4.10
N GLU A 79 19.65 11.33 -2.88
CA GLU A 79 19.95 10.32 -1.87
C GLU A 79 18.62 9.80 -1.32
N ILE A 80 18.48 8.48 -1.30
CA ILE A 80 17.30 7.79 -0.78
C ILE A 80 17.72 6.72 0.22
N GLU A 81 16.81 6.32 1.09
CA GLU A 81 17.00 5.28 2.09
C GLU A 81 16.00 4.15 1.86
N ILE A 82 16.48 2.91 2.01
CA ILE A 82 15.68 1.68 1.96
C ILE A 82 15.38 1.30 3.40
N VAL A 83 14.10 1.26 3.79
CA VAL A 83 13.68 1.08 5.19
C VAL A 83 12.68 -0.08 5.33
N GLY A 84 12.83 -0.85 6.41
CA GLY A 84 11.94 -1.96 6.78
C GLY A 84 12.54 -3.33 6.50
N ILE A 85 12.06 -4.34 7.21
CA ILE A 85 12.41 -5.77 7.13
C ILE A 85 13.87 -6.05 7.49
N LYS A 86 14.81 -5.36 6.84
CA LYS A 86 16.27 -5.43 7.03
C LYS A 86 16.81 -4.14 7.64
N ASP A 87 18.10 -4.13 7.92
CA ASP A 87 18.80 -2.89 8.30
C ASP A 87 18.65 -1.84 7.21
N SER A 88 18.44 -0.60 7.63
CA SER A 88 18.26 0.52 6.70
C SER A 88 19.55 0.82 5.95
N GLU A 89 19.45 1.01 4.64
CA GLU A 89 20.58 1.29 3.76
C GLU A 89 20.32 2.55 2.94
N LYS A 90 21.37 3.36 2.75
CA LYS A 90 21.33 4.54 1.89
C LYS A 90 21.86 4.22 0.51
N THR A 91 21.20 4.77 -0.50
CA THR A 91 21.57 4.64 -1.91
C THR A 91 21.24 5.92 -2.66
N THR A 92 21.46 5.94 -3.96
CA THR A 92 21.14 7.09 -4.81
C THR A 92 20.20 6.66 -5.93
N CYS A 93 19.15 7.44 -6.18
CA CYS A 93 18.32 7.32 -7.37
C CYS A 93 19.12 7.71 -8.62
N THR A 94 19.44 6.78 -9.49
CA THR A 94 20.19 7.07 -10.73
C THR A 94 19.30 7.20 -11.94
N GLY A 95 18.02 6.97 -11.81
CA GLY A 95 17.03 7.13 -12.86
C GLY A 95 15.62 6.83 -12.39
N VAL A 96 14.67 7.49 -13.00
CA VAL A 96 13.23 7.27 -12.83
C VAL A 96 12.66 6.91 -14.19
N GLU A 97 11.86 5.85 -14.25
CA GLU A 97 11.27 5.36 -15.50
C GLU A 97 9.77 5.08 -15.32
N MET A 98 8.96 5.54 -16.26
CA MET A 98 7.53 5.25 -16.32
C MET A 98 7.13 4.97 -17.77
N PHE A 99 6.41 3.86 -18.02
CA PHE A 99 5.99 3.45 -19.37
C PHE A 99 7.14 3.42 -20.40
N ARG A 100 8.33 2.92 -20.00
CA ARG A 100 9.56 2.87 -20.82
C ARG A 100 10.10 4.24 -21.23
N LYS A 101 9.72 5.31 -20.54
CA LYS A 101 10.26 6.66 -20.70
C LYS A 101 11.06 7.03 -19.48
N LEU A 102 12.26 7.58 -19.69
CA LEU A 102 13.06 8.15 -18.63
C LEU A 102 12.47 9.51 -18.25
N LEU A 103 12.39 9.75 -16.96
CA LEU A 103 11.91 10.98 -16.37
C LEU A 103 13.02 11.63 -15.52
N ASP A 104 12.99 12.93 -15.40
CA ASP A 104 13.90 13.66 -14.50
C ASP A 104 13.47 13.51 -13.04
N GLN A 105 12.17 13.31 -12.81
CA GLN A 105 11.56 13.12 -11.49
C GLN A 105 10.33 12.22 -11.54
N GLY A 106 9.96 11.65 -10.40
CA GLY A 106 8.67 11.02 -10.12
C GLY A 106 7.99 11.71 -8.94
N GLN A 107 6.66 11.76 -8.92
CA GLN A 107 5.88 12.43 -7.88
C GLN A 107 4.74 11.55 -7.36
N ALA A 108 4.18 11.95 -6.21
CA ALA A 108 3.05 11.26 -5.58
C ALA A 108 1.96 10.87 -6.59
N GLY A 109 1.52 9.60 -6.54
CA GLY A 109 0.55 9.02 -7.47
C GLY A 109 1.15 8.35 -8.71
N ASP A 110 2.41 8.64 -9.06
CA ASP A 110 3.08 8.00 -10.19
C ASP A 110 3.49 6.56 -9.84
N ASN A 111 3.29 5.64 -10.79
CA ASN A 111 3.79 4.27 -10.71
C ASN A 111 5.09 4.19 -11.52
N VAL A 112 6.21 4.06 -10.84
CA VAL A 112 7.54 4.24 -11.45
C VAL A 112 8.49 3.07 -11.15
N GLY A 113 9.51 2.94 -11.99
CA GLY A 113 10.72 2.19 -11.69
C GLY A 113 11.84 3.15 -11.28
N VAL A 114 12.42 2.94 -10.10
CA VAL A 114 13.55 3.71 -9.58
C VAL A 114 14.82 2.89 -9.70
N LEU A 115 15.83 3.40 -10.38
CA LEU A 115 17.14 2.78 -10.51
C LEU A 115 18.00 3.14 -9.30
N LEU A 116 18.60 2.12 -8.68
CA LEU A 116 19.41 2.26 -7.46
C LEU A 116 20.90 2.09 -7.77
N ARG A 117 21.73 2.98 -7.21
CA ARG A 117 23.19 2.94 -7.36
C ARG A 117 23.80 1.90 -6.44
N GLY A 118 24.51 0.91 -7.00
CA GLY A 118 25.30 -0.03 -6.22
C GLY A 118 24.52 -1.03 -5.37
N THR A 119 23.21 -0.93 -5.34
CA THR A 119 22.32 -1.85 -4.60
C THR A 119 22.14 -3.14 -5.41
N LYS A 120 22.38 -4.28 -4.79
CA LYS A 120 22.10 -5.58 -5.39
C LYS A 120 20.63 -5.96 -5.21
N ARG A 121 20.14 -6.85 -6.08
CA ARG A 121 18.74 -7.28 -6.02
C ARG A 121 18.35 -7.92 -4.68
N GLU A 122 19.25 -8.67 -4.06
CA GLU A 122 19.05 -9.35 -2.77
C GLU A 122 19.07 -8.41 -1.55
N GLU A 123 19.53 -7.17 -1.73
CA GLU A 123 19.60 -6.16 -0.67
C GLU A 123 18.27 -5.43 -0.47
N VAL A 124 17.40 -5.45 -1.47
CA VAL A 124 16.06 -4.84 -1.42
C VAL A 124 14.98 -5.86 -1.74
N GLU A 125 13.84 -5.77 -1.05
CA GLU A 125 12.73 -6.69 -1.23
C GLU A 125 11.37 -6.01 -1.04
N ARG A 126 10.33 -6.66 -1.58
CA ARG A 126 8.95 -6.22 -1.41
C ARG A 126 8.59 -6.10 0.07
N GLY A 127 7.92 -5.00 0.42
CA GLY A 127 7.55 -4.69 1.80
C GLY A 127 8.43 -3.65 2.48
N GLN A 128 9.64 -3.41 1.94
CA GLN A 128 10.42 -2.23 2.28
C GLN A 128 9.84 -0.98 1.61
N VAL A 129 10.33 0.18 2.00
CA VAL A 129 10.02 1.45 1.33
C VAL A 129 11.30 2.13 0.88
N LEU A 130 11.23 2.86 -0.22
CA LEU A 130 12.21 3.89 -0.57
C LEU A 130 11.72 5.21 -0.03
N CYS A 131 12.55 5.95 0.66
CA CYS A 131 12.16 7.22 1.27
C CYS A 131 13.29 8.24 1.25
N LYS A 132 12.97 9.49 1.56
CA LYS A 132 13.97 10.51 1.90
C LYS A 132 14.71 10.07 3.16
N PRO A 133 16.04 10.15 3.21
CA PRO A 133 16.81 9.70 4.36
C PRO A 133 16.32 10.29 5.69
N GLY A 134 16.06 9.41 6.66
CA GLY A 134 15.61 9.77 8.00
C GLY A 134 14.14 10.22 8.11
N SER A 135 13.34 10.14 7.05
CA SER A 135 11.94 10.60 7.07
C SER A 135 10.97 9.58 7.66
N ILE A 136 11.35 8.31 7.73
CA ILE A 136 10.55 7.23 8.33
C ILE A 136 11.50 6.20 8.97
N ASN A 137 11.04 5.55 10.05
CA ASN A 137 11.81 4.53 10.76
C ASN A 137 11.11 3.18 10.74
N PRO A 138 11.88 2.06 10.86
CA PRO A 138 11.31 0.74 11.01
C PRO A 138 10.89 0.50 12.46
N HIS A 139 9.73 -0.12 12.68
CA HIS A 139 9.16 -0.41 13.99
C HIS A 139 8.57 -1.81 14.04
N THR A 140 8.60 -2.42 15.24
CA THR A 140 8.01 -3.74 15.49
C THR A 140 6.85 -3.70 16.48
N HIS A 141 6.75 -2.68 17.32
CA HIS A 141 5.78 -2.63 18.42
C HIS A 141 4.96 -1.34 18.39
N PHE A 142 3.64 -1.46 18.33
CA PHE A 142 2.72 -0.34 18.21
C PHE A 142 1.37 -0.63 18.86
N GLU A 143 0.64 0.43 19.23
CA GLU A 143 -0.78 0.38 19.55
C GLU A 143 -1.60 0.67 18.28
N ALA A 144 -2.70 -0.02 18.12
CA ALA A 144 -3.60 0.17 16.99
C ALA A 144 -5.06 0.20 17.42
N GLU A 145 -5.84 0.95 16.67
CA GLU A 145 -7.30 0.88 16.67
C GLU A 145 -7.73 -0.05 15.55
N ILE A 146 -8.45 -1.11 15.90
CA ILE A 146 -8.73 -2.24 15.00
C ILE A 146 -10.22 -2.53 15.01
N TYR A 147 -10.77 -2.75 13.81
CA TYR A 147 -12.08 -3.32 13.58
C TYR A 147 -11.95 -4.75 13.08
N ILE A 148 -12.62 -5.67 13.74
CA ILE A 148 -12.69 -7.08 13.34
C ILE A 148 -13.94 -7.28 12.50
N LEU A 149 -13.77 -7.69 11.25
CA LEU A 149 -14.90 -7.92 10.34
C LEU A 149 -15.88 -8.95 10.91
N SER A 150 -17.15 -8.63 10.82
CA SER A 150 -18.22 -9.56 11.17
C SER A 150 -18.31 -10.72 10.18
N LYS A 151 -19.08 -11.76 10.53
CA LYS A 151 -19.33 -12.90 9.65
C LYS A 151 -19.98 -12.49 8.33
N GLU A 152 -20.93 -11.55 8.38
CA GLU A 152 -21.69 -11.04 7.24
C GLU A 152 -20.78 -10.26 6.27
N GLU A 153 -19.72 -9.64 6.79
CA GLU A 153 -18.69 -8.95 6.01
C GLU A 153 -17.59 -9.89 5.46
N GLY A 154 -17.74 -11.20 5.66
CA GLY A 154 -16.77 -12.20 5.23
C GLY A 154 -15.60 -12.41 6.20
N GLY A 155 -15.70 -11.87 7.41
CA GLY A 155 -14.72 -11.99 8.46
C GLY A 155 -14.74 -13.33 9.20
N ARG A 156 -14.26 -13.32 10.44
CA ARG A 156 -14.23 -14.51 11.32
C ARG A 156 -15.63 -14.92 11.75
N HIS A 157 -15.75 -16.22 12.09
CA HIS A 157 -16.98 -16.80 12.69
C HIS A 157 -16.84 -17.02 14.21
N THR A 158 -15.61 -16.94 14.72
CA THR A 158 -15.28 -17.23 16.12
C THR A 158 -14.45 -16.12 16.71
N PRO A 159 -14.54 -15.88 18.02
CA PRO A 159 -13.65 -14.92 18.69
C PRO A 159 -12.20 -15.37 18.62
N PHE A 160 -11.29 -14.42 18.89
CA PHE A 160 -9.90 -14.72 19.18
C PHE A 160 -9.53 -14.28 20.61
N PHE A 161 -8.46 -14.86 21.12
CA PHE A 161 -8.02 -14.71 22.49
C PHE A 161 -6.60 -14.11 22.53
N LYS A 162 -6.11 -13.81 23.72
CA LYS A 162 -4.73 -13.41 23.97
C LYS A 162 -3.75 -14.38 23.28
N GLY A 163 -2.74 -13.82 22.62
CA GLY A 163 -1.76 -14.59 21.86
C GLY A 163 -2.16 -14.94 20.43
N TYR A 164 -3.26 -14.37 19.94
CA TYR A 164 -3.63 -14.44 18.52
C TYR A 164 -2.51 -13.87 17.63
N ARG A 165 -2.12 -14.60 16.58
CA ARG A 165 -0.97 -14.28 15.71
C ARG A 165 -1.36 -14.32 14.24
N PRO A 166 -2.12 -13.34 13.76
CA PRO A 166 -2.47 -13.22 12.34
C PRO A 166 -1.33 -12.61 11.53
N GLN A 167 -1.60 -12.40 10.24
CA GLN A 167 -0.78 -11.58 9.37
C GLN A 167 -1.32 -10.15 9.33
N PHE A 168 -0.42 -9.19 9.45
CA PHE A 168 -0.68 -7.76 9.31
C PHE A 168 -0.17 -7.31 7.94
N TYR A 169 -1.08 -6.86 7.09
CA TYR A 169 -0.75 -6.42 5.74
C TYR A 169 -0.52 -4.91 5.72
N PHE A 170 0.75 -4.53 5.62
CA PHE A 170 1.18 -3.15 5.49
C PHE A 170 1.64 -2.88 4.07
N ARG A 171 1.06 -1.86 3.42
CA ARG A 171 1.42 -1.44 2.06
C ARG A 171 1.49 -2.61 1.08
N THR A 172 2.62 -3.28 0.96
CA THR A 172 2.87 -4.31 -0.06
C THR A 172 3.22 -5.69 0.51
N THR A 173 3.27 -5.86 1.83
CA THR A 173 3.67 -7.13 2.45
C THR A 173 2.86 -7.52 3.68
N ASP A 174 2.80 -8.83 3.94
CA ASP A 174 2.26 -9.42 5.17
C ASP A 174 3.40 -9.65 6.16
N VAL A 175 3.16 -9.32 7.43
CA VAL A 175 4.06 -9.64 8.54
C VAL A 175 3.25 -10.28 9.66
N THR A 176 3.74 -11.39 10.19
CA THR A 176 3.12 -12.02 11.38
C THR A 176 3.34 -11.15 12.61
N GLY A 177 2.29 -10.93 13.39
CA GLY A 177 2.36 -10.21 14.65
C GLY A 177 1.55 -10.86 15.75
N ALA A 178 1.97 -10.70 17.00
CA ALA A 178 1.24 -11.13 18.17
C ALA A 178 0.36 -10.00 18.69
N CYS A 179 -0.91 -10.30 18.94
CA CYS A 179 -1.87 -9.36 19.53
C CYS A 179 -1.83 -9.45 21.05
N GLU A 180 -1.68 -8.32 21.72
CA GLU A 180 -1.80 -8.17 23.16
C GLU A 180 -3.10 -7.41 23.47
N LEU A 181 -4.04 -8.11 24.09
CA LEU A 181 -5.34 -7.55 24.45
C LEU A 181 -5.20 -6.64 25.68
N PRO A 182 -6.03 -5.59 25.79
CA PRO A 182 -6.06 -4.73 26.97
C PRO A 182 -6.37 -5.52 28.23
N GLU A 183 -5.90 -5.01 29.38
CA GLU A 183 -6.20 -5.61 30.68
C GLU A 183 -7.71 -5.72 30.92
N GLY A 184 -8.15 -6.90 31.37
CA GLY A 184 -9.57 -7.19 31.57
C GLY A 184 -10.31 -7.68 30.32
N THR A 185 -9.67 -7.72 29.14
CA THR A 185 -10.25 -8.27 27.91
C THR A 185 -9.76 -9.70 27.71
N GLU A 186 -10.64 -10.68 27.77
CA GLU A 186 -10.29 -12.08 27.58
C GLU A 186 -10.36 -12.50 26.11
N MET A 187 -11.29 -11.94 25.34
CA MET A 187 -11.53 -12.26 23.93
C MET A 187 -12.05 -11.05 23.14
N VAL A 188 -11.95 -11.14 21.81
CA VAL A 188 -12.47 -10.18 20.85
C VAL A 188 -13.40 -10.90 19.88
N MET A 189 -14.60 -10.36 19.73
CA MET A 189 -15.65 -10.94 18.87
C MET A 189 -15.57 -10.37 17.45
N PRO A 190 -16.03 -11.14 16.43
CA PRO A 190 -16.33 -10.56 15.12
C PRO A 190 -17.32 -9.39 15.23
N GLY A 191 -17.03 -8.27 14.61
CA GLY A 191 -17.79 -7.01 14.69
C GLY A 191 -17.30 -6.04 15.76
N ASP A 192 -16.33 -6.41 16.58
CA ASP A 192 -15.80 -5.53 17.63
C ASP A 192 -14.82 -4.49 17.07
N ASN A 193 -14.84 -3.31 17.71
CA ASN A 193 -13.76 -2.33 17.64
C ASN A 193 -12.92 -2.44 18.91
N ILE A 194 -11.62 -2.53 18.76
CA ILE A 194 -10.72 -2.67 19.90
C ILE A 194 -9.42 -1.88 19.70
N LYS A 195 -8.91 -1.34 20.80
CA LYS A 195 -7.54 -0.81 20.87
C LYS A 195 -6.66 -1.86 21.52
N MET A 196 -5.61 -2.30 20.83
CA MET A 196 -4.67 -3.29 21.34
C MET A 196 -3.24 -3.01 20.87
N SER A 197 -2.28 -3.63 21.58
CA SER A 197 -0.88 -3.60 21.17
C SER A 197 -0.57 -4.77 20.24
N VAL A 198 0.35 -4.55 19.31
CA VAL A 198 0.80 -5.55 18.34
C VAL A 198 2.32 -5.56 18.33
N GLU A 199 2.90 -6.76 18.43
CA GLU A 199 4.33 -6.99 18.25
C GLU A 199 4.58 -7.82 16.99
N LEU A 200 5.22 -7.21 15.98
CA LEU A 200 5.57 -7.84 14.70
C LEU A 200 6.86 -8.65 14.83
N ILE A 201 6.99 -9.73 14.06
CA ILE A 201 8.21 -10.54 13.99
C ILE A 201 9.34 -9.89 13.17
N SER A 202 9.03 -8.90 12.35
CA SER A 202 9.99 -8.15 11.54
C SER A 202 9.64 -6.66 11.54
N PRO A 203 10.64 -5.77 11.49
CA PRO A 203 10.39 -4.34 11.48
C PRO A 203 9.76 -3.88 10.15
N ILE A 204 8.80 -2.98 10.24
CA ILE A 204 8.13 -2.36 9.09
C ILE A 204 8.35 -0.86 9.15
N ALA A 205 8.60 -0.23 8.01
CA ALA A 205 8.59 1.23 7.89
C ALA A 205 7.20 1.76 8.27
N MET A 206 7.12 2.44 9.43
CA MET A 206 5.84 2.74 10.07
C MET A 206 5.81 4.17 10.58
N GLU A 207 4.60 4.73 10.57
CA GLU A 207 4.27 6.02 11.16
C GLU A 207 2.86 5.97 11.76
N GLU A 208 2.55 6.86 12.68
CA GLU A 208 1.21 6.99 13.21
C GLU A 208 0.23 7.38 12.08
N GLY A 209 -0.97 6.81 12.10
CA GLY A 209 -1.95 6.94 11.04
C GLY A 209 -1.84 5.92 9.90
N LEU A 210 -0.77 5.11 9.85
CA LEU A 210 -0.63 4.06 8.84
C LEU A 210 -1.74 3.01 8.97
N ARG A 211 -2.47 2.79 7.89
CA ARG A 211 -3.54 1.77 7.83
C ARG A 211 -2.97 0.41 7.46
N PHE A 212 -3.61 -0.63 7.97
CA PHE A 212 -3.28 -2.01 7.66
C PHE A 212 -4.52 -2.90 7.65
N ALA A 213 -4.39 -4.05 6.99
CA ALA A 213 -5.38 -5.12 7.08
C ALA A 213 -4.85 -6.26 7.96
N ILE A 214 -5.77 -6.99 8.61
CA ILE A 214 -5.48 -8.25 9.32
C ILE A 214 -5.96 -9.39 8.46
N ARG A 215 -5.10 -10.37 8.24
CA ARG A 215 -5.37 -11.49 7.31
C ARG A 215 -5.13 -12.85 7.96
N GLU A 216 -5.99 -13.79 7.62
CA GLU A 216 -5.86 -15.23 7.94
C GLU A 216 -6.02 -16.04 6.67
N GLY A 217 -5.03 -16.88 6.35
CA GLY A 217 -5.10 -17.75 5.17
C GLY A 217 -5.46 -17.02 3.87
N GLY A 218 -4.99 -15.78 3.70
CA GLY A 218 -5.27 -14.96 2.53
C GLY A 218 -6.59 -14.17 2.57
N LYS A 219 -7.44 -14.37 3.60
CA LYS A 219 -8.68 -13.60 3.78
C LYS A 219 -8.46 -12.42 4.73
N THR A 220 -9.00 -11.27 4.40
CA THR A 220 -9.05 -10.12 5.31
C THR A 220 -10.10 -10.39 6.38
N VAL A 221 -9.70 -10.35 7.65
CA VAL A 221 -10.55 -10.58 8.81
C VAL A 221 -10.65 -9.36 9.72
N GLY A 222 -9.93 -8.30 9.40
CA GLY A 222 -9.98 -7.04 10.14
C GLY A 222 -9.19 -5.96 9.42
N ALA A 223 -9.33 -4.75 9.90
CA ALA A 223 -8.57 -3.59 9.46
C ALA A 223 -8.26 -2.70 10.66
N GLY A 224 -7.17 -1.96 10.58
CA GLY A 224 -6.77 -1.07 11.67
C GLY A 224 -5.91 0.09 11.20
N VAL A 225 -5.64 0.95 12.15
CA VAL A 225 -4.74 2.09 12.00
C VAL A 225 -3.74 2.11 13.16
N VAL A 226 -2.49 2.42 12.86
CA VAL A 226 -1.45 2.63 13.88
C VAL A 226 -1.79 3.90 14.66
N ALA A 227 -2.13 3.76 15.93
CA ALA A 227 -2.49 4.88 16.81
C ALA A 227 -1.27 5.47 17.50
N LYS A 228 -0.30 4.61 17.85
CA LYS A 228 0.93 5.02 18.56
C LYS A 228 2.05 4.01 18.33
N ILE A 229 3.24 4.49 18.08
CA ILE A 229 4.45 3.67 18.01
C ILE A 229 5.04 3.51 19.41
N LEU A 230 5.39 2.28 19.76
CA LEU A 230 5.96 1.94 21.08
C LEU A 230 7.46 1.60 21.00
N LYS A 231 7.91 0.97 19.87
CA LYS A 231 9.31 0.62 19.63
C LYS A 231 9.57 0.37 18.14
#